data_3830be7026e6208b4729454383748d6e
#
_entry.id   3830be7026e6208b4729454383748d6e
#
_cell.length_a   1.000
_cell.length_b   1.000
_cell.length_c   1.000
_cell.angle_alpha   90.00
_cell.angle_beta   90.00
_cell.angle_gamma   90.00
#
_symmetry.space_group_name_H-M   'P 1'
#
loop_
_entity.id
_entity.type
_entity.pdbx_description
1 polymer ?
#
loop_
_entity_poly.entity_id
_entity_poly.type
_entity_poly.pdbx_seq_one_letter_code
_entity_poly.pdbx_strand_id
1 'polypeptide(L)'
;GKGRCNVTNACDTEELFPAMMSNPKFLYSSFYSFTPQDVMEFFEKAGVPLKVERGNRVFPQSDHSSDIIRALERELKKAGAKIHLHTSVQEIIKKPVTDSANTLESESTLTESGSAAGKGRKGKKSPDIPQEKITGVILTDGTFMEGDAVIVATGGFSYQSTGSTGDGYRFARELGLKVTDIAPSLVPLKTKEDYIPKLQGLSLKNTGLTIKNGKKVLYEDFGEMMFTHFGVTGPMILSASAHIGAKLAKAPSGELSAYLDLKPALTREQLDARILREFEAGPNKQFKNVIGVLFPSSLTPVMLELGGIPAEKKIHDISREERQYFIDLIKAFPFTITGMGEFKEAIITRGGVSVKEINPGTMESKKISGLYFAGEVLDLDAVTGGYNLQIAWSTAYLAAQAIQ
;
A
#
# COMPACT_ATOMS: atom_id res chain seq x y z
N GLY A 1 2.44 -12.09 3.60
CA GLY A 1 3.38 -11.19 4.24
C GLY A 1 4.68 -11.88 4.64
N LYS A 2 5.63 -11.12 5.18
CA LYS A 2 6.96 -11.63 5.59
C LYS A 2 6.95 -12.30 6.98
N GLY A 3 5.91 -13.08 7.29
CA GLY A 3 5.82 -13.92 8.48
C GLY A 3 5.11 -13.33 9.69
N ARG A 4 5.10 -12.00 9.89
CA ARG A 4 4.57 -11.37 11.11
C ARG A 4 3.07 -10.99 11.04
N CYS A 5 2.55 -10.55 9.92
CA CYS A 5 1.22 -9.98 9.70
C CYS A 5 0.96 -8.67 10.48
N ASN A 6 1.08 -7.54 9.83
CA ASN A 6 0.60 -6.25 10.36
C ASN A 6 -0.92 -6.17 10.16
N VAL A 7 -1.69 -6.55 11.17
CA VAL A 7 -3.13 -6.83 11.09
C VAL A 7 -3.93 -5.57 10.77
N THR A 8 -3.61 -4.47 11.43
CA THR A 8 -4.20 -3.15 11.25
C THR A 8 -3.27 -2.07 11.79
N ASN A 9 -3.74 -0.83 11.82
CA ASN A 9 -3.11 0.28 12.51
C ASN A 9 -4.04 0.75 13.65
N ALA A 10 -3.53 0.87 14.87
CA ALA A 10 -4.30 1.29 16.06
C ALA A 10 -4.50 2.82 16.12
N CYS A 11 -4.68 3.47 14.98
CA CYS A 11 -5.00 4.89 14.89
C CYS A 11 -6.53 5.10 14.89
N ASP A 12 -6.95 6.34 15.10
CA ASP A 12 -8.34 6.72 14.93
C ASP A 12 -8.78 6.59 13.46
N THR A 13 -10.08 6.39 13.24
CA THR A 13 -10.62 6.15 11.89
C THR A 13 -10.29 7.29 10.92
N GLU A 14 -10.30 8.53 11.37
CA GLU A 14 -9.95 9.71 10.57
C GLU A 14 -8.48 9.70 10.11
N GLU A 15 -7.59 9.13 10.89
CA GLU A 15 -6.16 9.03 10.58
C GLU A 15 -5.86 7.96 9.52
N LEU A 16 -6.82 7.09 9.18
CA LEU A 16 -6.67 6.13 8.08
C LEU A 16 -6.63 6.83 6.73
N PHE A 17 -7.44 7.89 6.52
CA PHE A 17 -7.62 8.51 5.21
C PHE A 17 -6.36 9.14 4.62
N PRO A 18 -5.51 9.84 5.40
CA PRO A 18 -4.23 10.35 4.90
C PRO A 18 -3.24 9.27 4.45
N ALA A 19 -3.38 8.03 4.92
CA ALA A 19 -2.54 6.91 4.53
C ALA A 19 -2.97 6.28 3.20
N MET A 20 -4.15 6.62 2.68
CA MET A 20 -4.67 6.12 1.40
C MET A 20 -4.00 6.82 0.23
N MET A 21 -3.52 6.04 -0.74
CA MET A 21 -2.91 6.55 -1.96
C MET A 21 -3.96 6.78 -3.06
N SER A 22 -5.01 5.95 -3.09
CA SER A 22 -6.08 5.98 -4.08
C SER A 22 -7.44 6.06 -3.42
N ASN A 23 -8.35 6.86 -3.98
CA ASN A 23 -9.80 6.88 -3.72
C ASN A 23 -10.21 6.93 -2.22
N PRO A 24 -9.59 7.73 -1.32
CA PRO A 24 -9.89 7.71 0.12
C PRO A 24 -11.37 7.93 0.44
N LYS A 25 -12.07 8.78 -0.32
CA LYS A 25 -13.48 9.09 -0.09
C LYS A 25 -14.42 7.89 -0.30
N PHE A 26 -14.01 6.91 -1.09
CA PHE A 26 -14.79 5.69 -1.30
C PHE A 26 -14.88 4.84 -0.03
N LEU A 27 -13.89 4.93 0.85
CA LEU A 27 -13.76 4.09 2.05
C LEU A 27 -14.53 4.60 3.29
N TYR A 28 -15.24 5.74 3.19
CA TYR A 28 -15.96 6.30 4.35
C TYR A 28 -16.89 5.27 5.00
N SER A 29 -17.83 4.72 4.24
CA SER A 29 -18.81 3.76 4.79
C SER A 29 -18.11 2.53 5.39
N SER A 30 -17.13 1.96 4.69
CA SER A 30 -16.46 0.74 5.16
C SER A 30 -15.62 0.97 6.42
N PHE A 31 -14.85 2.06 6.50
CA PHE A 31 -14.01 2.34 7.67
C PHE A 31 -14.81 2.66 8.94
N TYR A 32 -15.98 3.33 8.80
CA TYR A 32 -16.86 3.57 9.94
C TYR A 32 -17.76 2.38 10.28
N SER A 33 -17.95 1.44 9.33
CA SER A 33 -18.68 0.19 9.62
C SER A 33 -17.83 -0.86 10.33
N PHE A 34 -16.52 -0.87 10.11
CA PHE A 34 -15.59 -1.80 10.76
C PHE A 34 -14.23 -1.11 10.95
N THR A 35 -14.06 -0.53 12.12
CA THR A 35 -12.93 0.32 12.52
C THR A 35 -11.68 -0.49 12.85
N PRO A 36 -10.50 0.14 13.00
CA PRO A 36 -9.31 -0.52 13.52
C PRO A 36 -9.53 -1.19 14.88
N GLN A 37 -10.31 -0.55 15.75
CA GLN A 37 -10.64 -1.11 17.06
C GLN A 37 -11.48 -2.38 16.92
N ASP A 38 -12.47 -2.39 16.02
CA ASP A 38 -13.30 -3.59 15.76
C ASP A 38 -12.44 -4.75 15.24
N VAL A 39 -11.46 -4.47 14.36
CA VAL A 39 -10.51 -5.47 13.88
C VAL A 39 -9.69 -6.05 15.03
N MET A 40 -9.17 -5.20 15.92
CA MET A 40 -8.40 -5.66 17.08
C MET A 40 -9.25 -6.54 17.98
N GLU A 41 -10.46 -6.08 18.34
CA GLU A 41 -11.39 -6.83 19.18
C GLU A 41 -11.80 -8.17 18.55
N PHE A 42 -12.02 -8.21 17.23
CA PHE A 42 -12.34 -9.44 16.51
C PHE A 42 -11.24 -10.49 16.70
N PHE A 43 -9.98 -10.15 16.48
CA PHE A 43 -8.88 -11.09 16.61
C PHE A 43 -8.60 -11.48 18.07
N GLU A 44 -8.73 -10.56 19.01
CA GLU A 44 -8.59 -10.86 20.44
C GLU A 44 -9.69 -11.81 20.92
N LYS A 45 -10.96 -11.57 20.53
CA LYS A 45 -12.09 -12.48 20.79
C LYS A 45 -11.90 -13.84 20.10
N ALA A 46 -11.26 -13.88 18.93
CA ALA A 46 -10.88 -15.11 18.26
C ALA A 46 -9.66 -15.81 18.89
N GLY A 47 -9.14 -15.30 20.02
CA GLY A 47 -8.05 -15.91 20.78
C GLY A 47 -6.65 -15.61 20.25
N VAL A 48 -6.45 -14.50 19.55
CA VAL A 48 -5.15 -14.02 19.12
C VAL A 48 -4.78 -12.75 19.88
N PRO A 49 -3.93 -12.83 20.92
CA PRO A 49 -3.43 -11.64 21.60
C PRO A 49 -2.64 -10.74 20.65
N LEU A 50 -2.93 -9.43 20.68
CA LEU A 50 -2.30 -8.43 19.84
C LEU A 50 -1.34 -7.55 20.62
N LYS A 51 -0.39 -6.92 19.93
CA LYS A 51 0.50 -5.87 20.44
C LYS A 51 0.57 -4.71 19.47
N VAL A 52 0.68 -3.51 20.02
CA VAL A 52 0.89 -2.28 19.26
C VAL A 52 2.37 -1.91 19.31
N GLU A 53 2.96 -1.71 18.15
CA GLU A 53 4.35 -1.26 17.98
C GLU A 53 4.41 0.19 17.50
N ARG A 54 5.62 0.75 17.40
CA ARG A 54 5.88 2.10 16.90
C ARG A 54 5.10 2.39 15.61
N GLY A 55 4.47 3.56 15.54
CA GLY A 55 3.63 3.97 14.41
C GLY A 55 2.27 3.27 14.41
N ASN A 56 1.77 2.90 15.60
CA ASN A 56 0.47 2.27 15.82
C ASN A 56 0.27 0.96 15.04
N ARG A 57 1.35 0.30 14.63
CA ARG A 57 1.29 -0.97 13.88
C ARG A 57 0.87 -2.11 14.80
N VAL A 58 -0.17 -2.85 14.42
CA VAL A 58 -0.72 -3.95 15.19
C VAL A 58 -0.26 -5.30 14.68
N PHE A 59 0.33 -6.11 15.56
CA PHE A 59 0.83 -7.45 15.23
C PHE A 59 0.29 -8.48 16.23
N PRO A 60 0.19 -9.77 15.85
CA PRO A 60 0.02 -10.83 16.86
C PRO A 60 1.20 -10.83 17.82
N GLN A 61 0.94 -11.05 19.10
CA GLN A 61 1.98 -11.05 20.13
C GLN A 61 3.07 -12.09 19.88
N SER A 62 2.72 -13.19 19.24
CA SER A 62 3.64 -14.27 18.81
C SER A 62 4.58 -13.89 17.66
N ASP A 63 4.30 -12.79 16.93
CA ASP A 63 4.94 -12.42 15.66
C ASP A 63 4.73 -13.44 14.51
N HIS A 64 3.76 -14.34 14.62
CA HIS A 64 3.46 -15.35 13.61
C HIS A 64 2.13 -15.07 12.88
N SER A 65 2.21 -14.81 11.55
CA SER A 65 1.03 -14.62 10.70
C SER A 65 0.09 -15.83 10.66
N SER A 66 0.63 -17.03 10.94
CA SER A 66 -0.16 -18.28 11.01
C SER A 66 -1.24 -18.25 12.08
N ASP A 67 -1.07 -17.46 13.16
CA ASP A 67 -2.08 -17.35 14.21
C ASP A 67 -3.32 -16.60 13.73
N ILE A 68 -3.12 -15.58 12.90
CA ILE A 68 -4.22 -14.86 12.22
C ILE A 68 -4.97 -15.82 11.28
N ILE A 69 -4.26 -16.59 10.46
CA ILE A 69 -4.86 -17.56 9.53
C ILE A 69 -5.66 -18.61 10.29
N ARG A 70 -5.09 -19.19 11.35
CA ARG A 70 -5.76 -20.19 12.18
C ARG A 70 -6.99 -19.64 12.90
N ALA A 71 -6.96 -18.38 13.32
CA ALA A 71 -8.13 -17.73 13.92
C ALA A 71 -9.26 -17.61 12.91
N LEU A 72 -8.99 -17.08 11.72
CA LEU A 72 -9.98 -16.98 10.64
C LEU A 72 -10.54 -18.34 10.24
N GLU A 73 -9.70 -19.37 10.13
CA GLU A 73 -10.16 -20.74 9.84
C GLU A 73 -11.09 -21.28 10.91
N ARG A 74 -10.80 -21.04 12.19
CA ARG A 74 -11.69 -21.43 13.31
C ARG A 74 -13.03 -20.72 13.24
N GLU A 75 -13.03 -19.40 12.98
CA GLU A 75 -14.26 -18.63 12.90
C GLU A 75 -15.12 -19.03 11.69
N LEU A 76 -14.51 -19.31 10.53
CA LEU A 76 -15.20 -19.87 9.37
C LEU A 76 -15.86 -21.21 9.68
N LYS A 77 -15.14 -22.12 10.35
CA LYS A 77 -15.69 -23.42 10.77
C LYS A 77 -16.85 -23.27 11.76
N LYS A 78 -16.74 -22.36 12.74
CA LYS A 78 -17.82 -22.06 13.69
C LYS A 78 -19.07 -21.52 12.98
N ALA A 79 -18.86 -20.67 11.95
CA ALA A 79 -19.95 -20.12 11.14
C ALA A 79 -20.55 -21.14 10.16
N GLY A 80 -20.03 -22.36 10.08
CA GLY A 80 -20.49 -23.39 9.13
C GLY A 80 -20.10 -23.15 7.68
N ALA A 81 -19.16 -22.24 7.42
CA ALA A 81 -18.68 -21.96 6.07
C ALA A 81 -17.91 -23.15 5.50
N LYS A 82 -18.18 -23.50 4.24
CA LYS A 82 -17.48 -24.55 3.51
C LYS A 82 -16.25 -23.95 2.79
N ILE A 83 -15.07 -24.49 3.05
CA ILE A 83 -13.83 -24.09 2.40
C ILE A 83 -13.46 -25.12 1.35
N HIS A 84 -13.42 -24.74 0.10
CA HIS A 84 -12.99 -25.57 -1.03
C HIS A 84 -11.56 -25.19 -1.43
N LEU A 85 -10.58 -25.99 -1.02
CA LEU A 85 -9.19 -25.83 -1.41
C LEU A 85 -8.94 -26.45 -2.79
N HIS A 86 -7.93 -25.95 -3.51
CA HIS A 86 -7.57 -26.41 -4.85
C HIS A 86 -8.73 -26.35 -5.85
N THR A 87 -9.66 -25.43 -5.63
CA THR A 87 -10.86 -25.25 -6.42
C THR A 87 -10.85 -23.84 -7.03
N SER A 88 -10.62 -23.77 -8.32
CA SER A 88 -10.53 -22.49 -9.03
C SER A 88 -11.84 -22.18 -9.75
N VAL A 89 -12.27 -20.92 -9.67
CA VAL A 89 -13.40 -20.41 -10.44
C VAL A 89 -12.93 -20.06 -11.84
N GLN A 90 -13.64 -20.58 -12.84
CA GLN A 90 -13.41 -20.28 -14.25
C GLN A 90 -14.17 -19.01 -14.66
N GLU A 91 -15.47 -18.93 -14.29
CA GLU A 91 -16.36 -17.88 -14.74
C GLU A 91 -17.42 -17.55 -13.67
N ILE A 92 -17.87 -16.28 -13.64
CA ILE A 92 -19.00 -15.83 -12.82
C ILE A 92 -20.21 -15.68 -13.74
N ILE A 93 -21.32 -16.35 -13.41
CA ILE A 93 -22.51 -16.44 -14.26
C ILE A 93 -23.56 -15.43 -13.82
N LYS A 94 -24.09 -14.67 -14.79
CA LYS A 94 -25.15 -13.68 -14.62
C LYS A 94 -26.31 -13.93 -15.59
N LYS A 95 -27.51 -13.47 -15.23
CA LYS A 95 -28.71 -13.48 -16.08
C LYS A 95 -29.37 -12.10 -16.09
N PRO A 96 -30.10 -11.75 -17.16
CA PRO A 96 -30.91 -10.54 -17.15
C PRO A 96 -31.93 -10.58 -16.00
N VAL A 97 -32.17 -9.43 -15.38
CA VAL A 97 -33.29 -9.27 -14.45
C VAL A 97 -34.55 -9.20 -15.29
N THR A 98 -35.32 -10.29 -15.35
CA THR A 98 -36.65 -10.28 -15.96
C THR A 98 -37.62 -9.70 -14.94
N ASP A 99 -38.15 -8.49 -15.23
CA ASP A 99 -39.27 -7.89 -14.49
C ASP A 99 -40.48 -8.83 -14.61
N SER A 100 -40.69 -9.69 -13.63
CA SER A 100 -41.91 -10.54 -13.52
C SER A 100 -43.14 -9.73 -13.08
N ALA A 101 -43.15 -8.41 -13.21
CA ALA A 101 -44.23 -7.54 -12.70
C ALA A 101 -44.88 -6.62 -13.69
N ASN A 102 -44.67 -6.78 -15.04
CA ASN A 102 -45.41 -5.94 -16.01
C ASN A 102 -45.92 -6.73 -17.21
N THR A 103 -46.72 -7.75 -16.93
CA THR A 103 -47.55 -8.38 -17.97
C THR A 103 -49.00 -8.44 -17.52
N LEU A 104 -49.60 -7.28 -17.24
CA LEU A 104 -51.06 -7.07 -17.25
C LEU A 104 -51.34 -5.58 -17.46
N GLU A 105 -52.07 -5.33 -18.57
CA GLU A 105 -52.74 -4.07 -18.87
C GLU A 105 -51.96 -2.94 -19.53
N SER A 106 -51.97 -2.95 -20.86
CA SER A 106 -52.18 -1.73 -21.66
C SER A 106 -52.81 -2.07 -23.00
N GLU A 107 -54.12 -2.32 -23.00
CA GLU A 107 -54.99 -2.02 -24.15
C GLU A 107 -55.78 -0.75 -23.85
N SER A 108 -55.85 0.12 -24.89
CA SER A 108 -56.70 1.32 -25.03
C SER A 108 -56.31 2.53 -24.17
N THR A 109 -55.95 3.67 -24.73
CA THR A 109 -56.72 4.57 -25.59
C THR A 109 -55.83 5.71 -26.09
N LEU A 110 -55.89 5.97 -27.38
CA LEU A 110 -55.46 7.21 -28.03
C LEU A 110 -56.37 8.38 -27.66
N THR A 111 -55.80 9.51 -27.21
CA THR A 111 -56.36 10.84 -27.48
C THR A 111 -55.22 11.89 -27.46
N GLU A 112 -55.16 12.61 -28.58
CA GLU A 112 -54.32 13.80 -28.81
C GLU A 112 -54.79 14.98 -27.93
N SER A 113 -53.85 15.80 -27.47
CA SER A 113 -53.77 17.24 -27.75
C SER A 113 -52.94 18.01 -26.71
N GLY A 114 -52.12 18.96 -27.19
CA GLY A 114 -51.86 20.21 -26.44
C GLY A 114 -50.41 20.48 -26.03
N SER A 115 -49.72 21.27 -26.85
CA SER A 115 -48.45 21.92 -26.63
C SER A 115 -48.40 22.82 -25.40
N ALA A 116 -47.30 22.76 -24.62
CA ALA A 116 -46.73 23.95 -23.95
C ALA A 116 -45.25 23.69 -23.57
N ALA A 117 -44.38 24.58 -24.05
CA ALA A 117 -42.95 24.58 -23.77
C ALA A 117 -42.67 24.98 -22.30
N GLY A 118 -42.06 24.11 -21.57
CA GLY A 118 -41.56 24.37 -20.21
C GLY A 118 -40.05 24.03 -20.12
N LYS A 119 -39.23 25.02 -19.76
CA LYS A 119 -37.78 24.94 -19.60
C LYS A 119 -37.39 23.80 -18.67
N GLY A 120 -36.59 22.85 -19.17
CA GLY A 120 -36.14 21.68 -18.46
C GLY A 120 -35.23 21.98 -17.25
N ARG A 121 -35.68 21.60 -16.06
CA ARG A 121 -34.84 21.31 -14.93
C ARG A 121 -34.02 20.05 -15.29
N LYS A 122 -32.69 20.14 -15.19
CA LYS A 122 -31.81 18.96 -15.26
C LYS A 122 -32.29 17.93 -14.21
N GLY A 123 -32.95 16.88 -14.66
CA GLY A 123 -33.40 15.79 -13.85
C GLY A 123 -32.19 15.13 -13.12
N LYS A 124 -32.33 14.87 -11.84
CA LYS A 124 -31.47 13.90 -11.13
C LYS A 124 -31.59 12.59 -11.92
N LYS A 125 -30.44 12.05 -12.39
CA LYS A 125 -30.40 10.69 -12.93
C LYS A 125 -31.00 9.75 -11.86
N SER A 126 -32.00 8.99 -12.26
CA SER A 126 -32.52 7.87 -11.50
C SER A 126 -31.33 6.95 -11.13
N PRO A 127 -31.26 6.31 -9.96
CA PRO A 127 -30.25 5.30 -9.68
C PRO A 127 -30.30 4.25 -10.80
N ASP A 128 -29.14 3.95 -11.40
CA ASP A 128 -29.04 2.90 -12.42
C ASP A 128 -29.46 1.57 -11.76
N ILE A 129 -30.66 1.09 -12.12
CA ILE A 129 -31.15 -0.22 -11.64
C ILE A 129 -30.31 -1.29 -12.35
N PRO A 130 -29.66 -2.22 -11.62
CA PRO A 130 -28.91 -3.30 -12.24
C PRO A 130 -29.80 -4.09 -13.21
N GLN A 131 -29.32 -4.25 -14.45
CA GLN A 131 -30.05 -4.99 -15.50
C GLN A 131 -29.76 -6.48 -15.48
N GLU A 132 -28.75 -6.92 -14.68
CA GLU A 132 -28.28 -8.29 -14.60
C GLU A 132 -28.13 -8.69 -13.14
N LYS A 133 -28.31 -9.98 -12.85
CA LYS A 133 -28.16 -10.57 -11.50
C LYS A 133 -27.25 -11.78 -11.58
N ILE A 134 -26.42 -11.99 -10.54
CA ILE A 134 -25.61 -13.19 -10.36
C ILE A 134 -26.51 -14.41 -10.15
N THR A 135 -26.07 -15.55 -10.66
CA THR A 135 -26.72 -16.85 -10.46
C THR A 135 -25.76 -17.93 -9.95
N GLY A 136 -24.47 -17.68 -9.94
CA GLY A 136 -23.47 -18.62 -9.45
C GLY A 136 -22.12 -18.47 -10.16
N VAL A 137 -21.31 -19.52 -10.04
CA VAL A 137 -19.98 -19.61 -10.65
C VAL A 137 -19.78 -20.96 -11.34
N ILE A 138 -18.95 -20.99 -12.38
CA ILE A 138 -18.45 -22.23 -13.00
C ILE A 138 -17.01 -22.44 -12.51
N LEU A 139 -16.73 -23.64 -12.04
CA LEU A 139 -15.40 -24.07 -11.65
C LEU A 139 -14.60 -24.58 -12.87
N THR A 140 -13.28 -24.66 -12.73
CA THR A 140 -12.39 -25.12 -13.82
C THR A 140 -12.63 -26.58 -14.25
N ASP A 141 -13.28 -27.38 -13.43
CA ASP A 141 -13.71 -28.76 -13.76
C ASP A 141 -15.09 -28.82 -14.46
N GLY A 142 -15.69 -27.63 -14.74
CA GLY A 142 -17.00 -27.50 -15.36
C GLY A 142 -18.19 -27.57 -14.38
N THR A 143 -17.95 -27.75 -13.09
CA THR A 143 -19.01 -27.79 -12.08
C THR A 143 -19.65 -26.41 -11.93
N PHE A 144 -20.98 -26.32 -12.03
CA PHE A 144 -21.72 -25.10 -11.70
C PHE A 144 -22.10 -25.09 -10.21
N MET A 145 -21.74 -24.02 -9.52
CA MET A 145 -22.16 -23.73 -8.17
C MET A 145 -23.15 -22.57 -8.18
N GLU A 146 -24.40 -22.85 -7.85
CA GLU A 146 -25.46 -21.86 -7.72
C GLU A 146 -25.22 -20.96 -6.50
N GLY A 147 -25.57 -19.68 -6.60
CA GLY A 147 -25.48 -18.72 -5.51
C GLY A 147 -26.21 -17.43 -5.83
N ASP A 148 -26.84 -16.85 -4.80
CA ASP A 148 -27.56 -15.58 -4.91
C ASP A 148 -26.65 -14.37 -4.91
N ALA A 149 -25.44 -14.53 -4.39
CA ALA A 149 -24.41 -13.49 -4.34
C ALA A 149 -23.01 -14.08 -4.47
N VAL A 150 -22.09 -13.30 -5.06
CA VAL A 150 -20.66 -13.60 -5.20
C VAL A 150 -19.84 -12.42 -4.69
N ILE A 151 -18.96 -12.66 -3.71
CA ILE A 151 -17.97 -11.69 -3.25
C ILE A 151 -16.62 -12.05 -3.91
N VAL A 152 -16.10 -11.17 -4.74
CA VAL A 152 -14.77 -11.29 -5.33
C VAL A 152 -13.75 -10.68 -4.36
N ALA A 153 -13.01 -11.55 -3.65
CA ALA A 153 -12.00 -11.17 -2.66
C ALA A 153 -10.65 -11.82 -2.98
N THR A 154 -10.29 -11.84 -4.25
CA THR A 154 -9.13 -12.57 -4.81
C THR A 154 -7.78 -11.92 -4.53
N GLY A 155 -7.76 -10.74 -3.90
CA GLY A 155 -6.55 -9.94 -3.75
C GLY A 155 -6.12 -9.29 -5.07
N GLY A 156 -4.89 -8.80 -5.10
CA GLY A 156 -4.29 -8.12 -6.24
C GLY A 156 -3.47 -9.04 -7.14
N PHE A 157 -2.25 -8.58 -7.50
CA PHE A 157 -1.28 -9.32 -8.33
C PHE A 157 0.07 -9.48 -7.62
N SER A 158 0.11 -9.18 -6.31
CA SER A 158 1.27 -9.36 -5.44
C SER A 158 1.19 -10.69 -4.70
N TYR A 159 2.31 -11.32 -4.40
CA TYR A 159 2.37 -12.64 -3.74
C TYR A 159 1.57 -13.74 -4.47
N GLN A 160 1.79 -13.87 -5.75
CA GLN A 160 1.07 -14.82 -6.62
C GLN A 160 1.09 -16.26 -6.11
N SER A 161 2.15 -16.66 -5.39
CA SER A 161 2.25 -17.97 -4.74
C SER A 161 1.18 -18.24 -3.67
N THR A 162 0.46 -17.21 -3.22
CA THR A 162 -0.65 -17.30 -2.26
C THR A 162 -2.03 -17.28 -2.92
N GLY A 163 -2.09 -17.30 -4.25
CA GLY A 163 -3.33 -17.32 -5.02
C GLY A 163 -3.77 -15.97 -5.61
N SER A 164 -3.04 -14.87 -5.34
CA SER A 164 -3.35 -13.54 -5.90
C SER A 164 -2.82 -13.42 -7.34
N THR A 165 -3.46 -14.13 -8.27
CA THR A 165 -3.02 -14.28 -9.67
C THR A 165 -3.70 -13.31 -10.62
N GLY A 166 -4.54 -12.40 -10.11
CA GLY A 166 -5.26 -11.41 -10.90
C GLY A 166 -6.59 -11.90 -11.47
N ASP A 167 -7.11 -13.04 -11.00
CA ASP A 167 -8.39 -13.60 -11.48
C ASP A 167 -9.55 -12.63 -11.30
N GLY A 168 -9.61 -11.89 -10.19
CA GLY A 168 -10.66 -10.89 -9.96
C GLY A 168 -10.67 -9.77 -11.00
N TYR A 169 -9.51 -9.40 -11.55
CA TYR A 169 -9.43 -8.44 -12.64
C TYR A 169 -9.94 -9.03 -13.97
N ARG A 170 -9.70 -10.32 -14.20
CA ARG A 170 -10.24 -11.04 -15.35
C ARG A 170 -11.75 -11.12 -15.26
N PHE A 171 -12.31 -11.59 -14.15
CA PHE A 171 -13.76 -11.64 -13.92
C PHE A 171 -14.42 -10.29 -14.11
N ALA A 172 -13.86 -9.22 -13.53
CA ALA A 172 -14.41 -7.88 -13.67
C ALA A 172 -14.48 -7.43 -15.13
N ARG A 173 -13.42 -7.68 -15.94
CA ARG A 173 -13.40 -7.35 -17.38
C ARG A 173 -14.42 -8.15 -18.17
N GLU A 174 -14.49 -9.47 -17.94
CA GLU A 174 -15.47 -10.37 -18.59
C GLU A 174 -16.91 -9.95 -18.30
N LEU A 175 -17.15 -9.44 -17.09
CA LEU A 175 -18.45 -8.91 -16.67
C LEU A 175 -18.72 -7.46 -17.14
N GLY A 176 -17.82 -6.84 -17.92
CA GLY A 176 -17.98 -5.49 -18.45
C GLY A 176 -17.74 -4.36 -17.45
N LEU A 177 -17.03 -4.65 -16.34
CA LEU A 177 -16.61 -3.65 -15.37
C LEU A 177 -15.24 -3.07 -15.75
N LYS A 178 -15.04 -1.80 -15.46
CA LYS A 178 -13.75 -1.13 -15.70
C LYS A 178 -12.72 -1.57 -14.65
N VAL A 179 -11.55 -1.98 -15.14
CA VAL A 179 -10.34 -2.21 -14.34
C VAL A 179 -9.32 -1.16 -14.72
N THR A 180 -8.76 -0.46 -13.74
CA THR A 180 -7.67 0.52 -13.95
C THR A 180 -6.34 -0.21 -14.18
N ASP A 181 -5.33 0.50 -14.68
CA ASP A 181 -4.01 -0.07 -14.89
C ASP A 181 -3.40 -0.50 -13.55
N ILE A 182 -2.99 -1.76 -13.48
CA ILE A 182 -2.33 -2.31 -12.31
C ILE A 182 -0.81 -2.06 -12.37
N ALA A 183 -0.23 -1.74 -11.23
CA ALA A 183 1.20 -1.55 -11.07
C ALA A 183 1.67 -2.07 -9.70
N PRO A 184 2.94 -2.51 -9.60
CA PRO A 184 3.50 -2.88 -8.30
C PRO A 184 3.59 -1.64 -7.39
N SER A 185 3.26 -1.80 -6.12
CA SER A 185 3.36 -0.76 -5.11
C SER A 185 3.99 -1.29 -3.83
N LEU A 186 4.52 -0.39 -2.99
CA LEU A 186 5.32 -0.74 -1.83
C LEU A 186 6.48 -1.68 -2.21
N VAL A 187 7.32 -1.21 -3.13
CA VAL A 187 8.44 -1.94 -3.70
C VAL A 187 9.78 -1.33 -3.29
N PRO A 188 10.88 -2.10 -3.29
CA PRO A 188 12.23 -1.53 -3.21
C PRO A 188 12.52 -0.55 -4.35
N LEU A 189 13.46 0.36 -4.14
CA LEU A 189 13.92 1.31 -5.15
C LEU A 189 15.32 0.91 -5.63
N LYS A 190 15.53 0.93 -6.95
CA LYS A 190 16.83 0.70 -7.59
C LYS A 190 17.63 1.99 -7.58
N THR A 191 18.93 1.88 -7.35
CA THR A 191 19.84 3.04 -7.28
C THR A 191 20.98 2.92 -8.30
N LYS A 192 21.65 4.04 -8.56
CA LYS A 192 22.69 4.16 -9.59
C LYS A 192 24.10 3.91 -9.04
N GLU A 193 24.33 4.36 -7.81
CA GLU A 193 25.67 4.47 -7.23
C GLU A 193 26.22 3.10 -6.81
N ASP A 194 27.49 2.86 -7.13
CA ASP A 194 28.23 1.62 -6.86
C ASP A 194 28.63 1.44 -5.38
N TYR A 195 28.56 2.49 -4.57
CA TYR A 195 28.76 2.39 -3.14
C TYR A 195 27.51 1.87 -2.39
N ILE A 196 26.31 1.91 -2.98
CA ILE A 196 25.10 1.39 -2.34
C ILE A 196 25.16 -0.13 -2.12
N PRO A 197 25.55 -0.96 -3.09
CA PRO A 197 25.75 -2.40 -2.87
C PRO A 197 26.76 -2.73 -1.77
N LYS A 198 27.80 -1.87 -1.55
CA LYS A 198 28.78 -2.06 -0.45
C LYS A 198 28.12 -1.99 0.94
N LEU A 199 26.95 -1.37 1.04
CA LEU A 199 26.15 -1.22 2.25
C LEU A 199 25.09 -2.32 2.42
N GLN A 200 25.05 -3.33 1.58
CA GLN A 200 24.03 -4.39 1.63
C GLN A 200 23.86 -4.96 3.04
N GLY A 201 22.60 -5.04 3.50
CA GLY A 201 22.23 -5.54 4.81
C GLY A 201 22.28 -4.50 5.95
N LEU A 202 22.87 -3.32 5.71
CA LEU A 202 22.84 -2.23 6.68
C LEU A 202 21.42 -1.67 6.80
N SER A 203 20.88 -1.71 8.02
CA SER A 203 19.60 -1.07 8.36
C SER A 203 19.82 0.20 9.16
N LEU A 204 19.14 1.26 8.79
CA LEU A 204 19.11 2.54 9.49
C LEU A 204 17.72 2.76 10.08
N LYS A 205 17.62 2.96 11.40
CA LYS A 205 16.33 3.01 12.12
C LYS A 205 15.75 4.42 12.27
N ASN A 206 16.60 5.43 12.32
CA ASN A 206 16.21 6.81 12.60
C ASN A 206 16.89 7.73 11.58
N THR A 207 16.40 7.73 10.35
CA THR A 207 16.99 8.43 9.22
C THR A 207 15.91 9.26 8.54
N GLY A 208 16.25 10.48 8.16
CA GLY A 208 15.40 11.31 7.30
C GLY A 208 15.64 10.97 5.83
N LEU A 209 14.59 10.97 5.03
CA LEU A 209 14.66 10.79 3.57
C LEU A 209 14.01 11.97 2.88
N THR A 210 14.69 12.55 1.91
CA THR A 210 14.13 13.55 1.00
C THR A 210 14.34 13.11 -0.44
N ILE A 211 13.26 13.00 -1.23
CA ILE A 211 13.32 12.66 -2.67
C ILE A 211 12.91 13.88 -3.49
N LYS A 212 13.72 14.20 -4.52
CA LYS A 212 13.54 15.40 -5.36
C LYS A 212 13.54 15.07 -6.85
N ASN A 213 12.80 15.89 -7.63
CA ASN A 213 12.96 16.03 -9.06
C ASN A 213 13.46 17.45 -9.35
N GLY A 214 14.76 17.60 -9.62
CA GLY A 214 15.42 18.89 -9.64
C GLY A 214 15.27 19.62 -8.28
N LYS A 215 14.69 20.81 -8.32
CA LYS A 215 14.46 21.62 -7.08
C LYS A 215 13.19 21.22 -6.32
N LYS A 216 12.28 20.45 -6.95
CA LYS A 216 10.98 20.11 -6.35
C LYS A 216 11.09 18.91 -5.44
N VAL A 217 10.73 19.07 -4.17
CA VAL A 217 10.55 17.97 -3.22
C VAL A 217 9.30 17.18 -3.60
N LEU A 218 9.44 15.86 -3.76
CA LEU A 218 8.36 14.94 -4.09
C LEU A 218 7.89 14.13 -2.90
N TYR A 219 8.80 13.85 -1.97
CA TYR A 219 8.53 13.05 -0.77
C TYR A 219 9.56 13.38 0.33
N GLU A 220 9.10 13.48 1.55
CA GLU A 220 9.91 13.56 2.76
C GLU A 220 9.31 12.67 3.83
N ASP A 221 10.16 11.95 4.55
CA ASP A 221 9.75 11.07 5.64
C ASP A 221 10.91 10.82 6.61
N PHE A 222 10.56 10.29 7.78
CA PHE A 222 11.50 9.88 8.83
C PHE A 222 11.17 8.46 9.28
N GLY A 223 12.16 7.55 9.21
CA GLY A 223 11.87 6.17 9.58
C GLY A 223 13.03 5.20 9.41
N GLU A 224 12.66 3.98 9.10
CA GLU A 224 13.57 2.86 8.92
C GLU A 224 13.75 2.55 7.45
N MET A 225 15.00 2.28 7.06
CA MET A 225 15.37 1.79 5.74
C MET A 225 16.48 0.75 5.81
N MET A 226 16.68 0.06 4.72
CA MET A 226 17.76 -0.93 4.57
C MET A 226 18.37 -0.84 3.17
N PHE A 227 19.69 -0.97 3.10
CA PHE A 227 20.42 -1.10 1.84
C PHE A 227 20.40 -2.54 1.33
N THR A 228 20.29 -2.70 0.01
CA THR A 228 20.32 -4.00 -0.69
C THR A 228 21.44 -4.00 -1.73
N HIS A 229 21.66 -5.14 -2.37
CA HIS A 229 22.65 -5.26 -3.45
C HIS A 229 22.30 -4.48 -4.74
N PHE A 230 21.07 -3.99 -4.88
CA PHE A 230 20.60 -3.25 -6.06
C PHE A 230 20.04 -1.87 -5.74
N GLY A 231 19.96 -1.50 -4.45
CA GLY A 231 19.37 -0.23 -4.05
C GLY A 231 18.93 -0.20 -2.59
N VAL A 232 17.71 0.27 -2.34
CA VAL A 232 17.20 0.52 -0.98
C VAL A 232 15.80 -0.04 -0.78
N THR A 233 15.47 -0.41 0.47
CA THR A 233 14.17 -0.95 0.89
C THR A 233 13.87 -0.57 2.35
N GLY A 234 12.86 -1.15 2.94
CA GLY A 234 12.41 -0.87 4.32
C GLY A 234 11.16 0.00 4.35
N PRO A 235 10.49 0.12 5.50
CA PRO A 235 9.15 0.73 5.58
C PRO A 235 9.06 2.12 4.96
N MET A 236 10.02 3.00 5.24
CA MET A 236 10.08 4.35 4.70
C MET A 236 10.25 4.36 3.18
N ILE A 237 11.12 3.51 2.64
CA ILE A 237 11.37 3.39 1.20
C ILE A 237 10.17 2.79 0.46
N LEU A 238 9.53 1.78 1.06
CA LEU A 238 8.31 1.17 0.49
C LEU A 238 7.19 2.20 0.39
N SER A 239 6.97 3.00 1.43
CA SER A 239 6.01 4.11 1.40
C SER A 239 6.40 5.17 0.36
N ALA A 240 7.68 5.54 0.29
CA ALA A 240 8.19 6.45 -0.74
C ALA A 240 7.85 5.95 -2.15
N SER A 241 8.02 4.65 -2.43
CA SER A 241 7.77 4.07 -3.75
C SER A 241 6.32 4.28 -4.22
N ALA A 242 5.34 4.19 -3.32
CA ALA A 242 3.94 4.47 -3.63
C ALA A 242 3.73 5.93 -4.07
N HIS A 243 4.40 6.89 -3.42
CA HIS A 243 4.30 8.32 -3.72
C HIS A 243 5.01 8.75 -5.00
N ILE A 244 6.16 8.12 -5.32
CA ILE A 244 7.01 8.58 -6.43
C ILE A 244 6.82 7.79 -7.72
N GLY A 245 6.19 6.60 -7.72
CA GLY A 245 6.16 5.71 -8.87
C GLY A 245 5.68 6.36 -10.17
N ALA A 246 4.55 7.03 -10.15
CA ALA A 246 4.04 7.76 -11.31
C ALA A 246 4.91 8.99 -11.68
N LYS A 247 5.64 9.55 -10.74
CA LYS A 247 6.51 10.72 -10.93
C LYS A 247 7.86 10.30 -11.52
N LEU A 248 8.39 9.16 -11.10
CA LEU A 248 9.61 8.58 -11.66
C LEU A 248 9.43 8.23 -13.15
N ALA A 249 8.30 7.60 -13.50
CA ALA A 249 7.98 7.28 -14.90
C ALA A 249 7.84 8.52 -15.80
N LYS A 250 7.56 9.70 -15.22
CA LYS A 250 7.43 10.99 -15.91
C LYS A 250 8.66 11.89 -15.76
N ALA A 251 9.68 11.48 -15.03
CA ALA A 251 10.90 12.27 -14.86
C ALA A 251 11.66 12.36 -16.20
N PRO A 252 12.14 13.55 -16.62
CA PRO A 252 12.80 13.74 -17.92
C PRO A 252 14.02 12.84 -18.12
N SER A 253 14.78 12.58 -17.05
CA SER A 253 15.95 11.69 -17.04
C SER A 253 15.61 10.23 -16.72
N GLY A 254 14.36 9.92 -16.31
CA GLY A 254 14.01 8.64 -15.71
C GLY A 254 14.62 8.44 -14.31
N GLU A 255 15.21 9.49 -13.72
CA GLU A 255 15.94 9.44 -12.45
C GLU A 255 15.40 10.48 -11.46
N LEU A 256 15.46 10.16 -10.16
CA LEU A 256 15.16 11.09 -9.06
C LEU A 256 16.32 11.15 -8.08
N SER A 257 16.64 12.34 -7.58
CA SER A 257 17.65 12.49 -6.54
C SER A 257 17.06 12.19 -5.17
N ALA A 258 17.79 11.46 -4.35
CA ALA A 258 17.42 11.16 -2.98
C ALA A 258 18.57 11.51 -2.02
N TYR A 259 18.19 11.95 -0.82
CA TYR A 259 19.12 12.39 0.21
C TYR A 259 18.71 11.79 1.55
N LEU A 260 19.66 11.20 2.27
CA LEU A 260 19.43 10.71 3.64
C LEU A 260 20.06 11.66 4.65
N ASP A 261 19.30 12.08 5.63
CA ASP A 261 19.83 12.66 6.85
C ASP A 261 20.17 11.51 7.81
N LEU A 262 21.47 11.23 7.97
CA LEU A 262 21.95 10.15 8.83
C LEU A 262 21.90 10.48 10.33
N LYS A 263 21.70 11.74 10.69
CA LYS A 263 21.65 12.26 12.07
C LYS A 263 20.54 13.31 12.25
N PRO A 264 19.26 12.96 11.97
CA PRO A 264 18.17 13.95 11.96
C PRO A 264 17.90 14.60 13.33
N ALA A 265 18.27 13.93 14.42
CA ALA A 265 18.13 14.48 15.77
C ALA A 265 19.12 15.62 16.08
N LEU A 266 20.14 15.85 15.26
CA LEU A 266 21.15 16.90 15.45
C LEU A 266 21.01 17.97 14.39
N THR A 267 21.01 19.25 14.80
CA THR A 267 21.22 20.35 13.86
C THR A 267 22.64 20.33 13.29
N ARG A 268 22.94 21.13 12.27
CA ARG A 268 24.29 21.24 11.70
C ARG A 268 25.31 21.72 12.74
N GLU A 269 24.93 22.69 13.57
CA GLU A 269 25.73 23.25 14.64
C GLU A 269 26.01 22.21 15.75
N GLN A 270 24.99 21.44 16.14
CA GLN A 270 25.13 20.37 17.13
C GLN A 270 26.00 19.22 16.62
N LEU A 271 25.89 18.90 15.31
CA LEU A 271 26.74 17.89 14.67
C LEU A 271 28.19 18.37 14.56
N ASP A 272 28.42 19.64 14.22
CA ASP A 272 29.75 20.26 14.21
C ASP A 272 30.40 20.19 15.59
N ALA A 273 29.67 20.61 16.63
CA ALA A 273 30.14 20.53 18.00
C ALA A 273 30.44 19.08 18.44
N ARG A 274 29.66 18.11 17.97
CA ARG A 274 29.91 16.69 18.25
C ARG A 274 31.20 16.21 17.55
N ILE A 275 31.38 16.54 16.27
CA ILE A 275 32.58 16.18 15.52
C ILE A 275 33.83 16.82 16.12
N LEU A 276 33.77 18.10 16.50
CA LEU A 276 34.89 18.79 17.16
C LEU A 276 35.30 18.09 18.45
N ARG A 277 34.38 17.68 19.29
CA ARG A 277 34.70 16.90 20.51
C ARG A 277 35.44 15.59 20.22
N GLU A 278 35.05 14.86 19.16
CA GLU A 278 35.77 13.64 18.75
C GLU A 278 37.17 13.98 18.20
N PHE A 279 37.33 15.12 17.54
CA PHE A 279 38.61 15.60 17.02
C PHE A 279 39.55 16.02 18.13
N GLU A 280 39.06 16.75 19.14
CA GLU A 280 39.83 17.17 20.31
C GLU A 280 40.33 16.00 21.15
N ALA A 281 39.58 14.88 21.19
CA ALA A 281 39.98 13.66 21.88
C ALA A 281 41.15 12.92 21.20
N GLY A 282 41.54 13.31 19.98
CA GLY A 282 42.62 12.65 19.26
C GLY A 282 43.24 13.46 18.12
N PRO A 283 43.82 14.65 18.40
CA PRO A 283 44.27 15.58 17.37
C PRO A 283 45.36 15.03 16.46
N ASN A 284 46.16 14.08 16.95
CA ASN A 284 47.24 13.43 16.19
C ASN A 284 46.80 12.13 15.49
N LYS A 285 45.58 11.66 15.71
CA LYS A 285 45.04 10.47 15.04
C LYS A 285 44.73 10.77 13.58
N GLN A 286 44.70 9.72 12.75
CA GLN A 286 44.21 9.83 11.39
C GLN A 286 42.69 9.88 11.36
N PHE A 287 42.12 10.58 10.38
CA PHE A 287 40.68 10.78 10.22
C PHE A 287 39.90 9.47 10.25
N LYS A 288 40.35 8.45 9.52
CA LYS A 288 39.71 7.11 9.49
C LYS A 288 39.58 6.45 10.88
N ASN A 289 40.47 6.76 11.83
CA ASN A 289 40.48 6.19 13.17
C ASN A 289 39.56 6.92 14.14
N VAL A 290 39.01 8.07 13.75
CA VAL A 290 38.17 8.92 14.62
C VAL A 290 36.71 8.84 14.22
N ILE A 291 36.39 8.86 12.92
CA ILE A 291 35.01 8.99 12.48
C ILE A 291 34.14 7.73 12.66
N GLY A 292 34.77 6.56 12.90
CA GLY A 292 34.04 5.30 13.09
C GLY A 292 33.05 5.32 14.24
N VAL A 293 33.21 6.20 15.22
CA VAL A 293 32.24 6.38 16.33
C VAL A 293 30.92 7.03 15.91
N LEU A 294 30.88 7.66 14.72
CA LEU A 294 29.70 8.36 14.21
C LEU A 294 28.76 7.43 13.44
N PHE A 295 29.25 6.31 12.93
CA PHE A 295 28.55 5.45 11.98
C PHE A 295 28.64 3.97 12.34
N PRO A 296 27.70 3.15 11.83
CA PRO A 296 27.89 1.71 11.74
C PRO A 296 29.15 1.36 10.95
N SER A 297 29.84 0.29 11.33
CA SER A 297 31.14 -0.08 10.74
C SER A 297 31.12 -0.23 9.21
N SER A 298 30.04 -0.77 8.65
CA SER A 298 29.86 -0.90 7.20
C SER A 298 29.70 0.43 6.46
N LEU A 299 29.21 1.48 7.12
CA LEU A 299 29.01 2.81 6.51
C LEU A 299 30.30 3.63 6.53
N THR A 300 31.19 3.41 7.51
CA THR A 300 32.42 4.20 7.67
C THR A 300 33.29 4.24 6.42
N PRO A 301 33.59 3.12 5.70
CA PRO A 301 34.38 3.17 4.47
C PRO A 301 33.76 4.05 3.37
N VAL A 302 32.43 3.97 3.20
CA VAL A 302 31.72 4.79 2.21
C VAL A 302 31.75 6.28 2.59
N MET A 303 31.61 6.60 3.87
CA MET A 303 31.73 7.97 4.36
C MET A 303 33.14 8.54 4.19
N LEU A 304 34.18 7.70 4.28
CA LEU A 304 35.54 8.10 3.94
C LEU A 304 35.72 8.36 2.44
N GLU A 305 35.18 7.47 1.60
CA GLU A 305 35.23 7.60 0.15
C GLU A 305 34.55 8.90 -0.35
N LEU A 306 33.39 9.24 0.19
CA LEU A 306 32.61 10.39 -0.22
C LEU A 306 32.94 11.68 0.53
N GLY A 307 33.63 11.59 1.66
CA GLY A 307 33.80 12.69 2.61
C GLY A 307 34.75 13.79 2.17
N GLY A 308 35.50 13.61 1.11
CA GLY A 308 36.44 14.62 0.58
C GLY A 308 37.68 14.87 1.46
N ILE A 309 37.83 14.12 2.56
CA ILE A 309 38.96 14.20 3.49
C ILE A 309 39.79 12.93 3.35
N PRO A 310 41.10 13.02 3.02
CA PRO A 310 41.96 11.85 2.95
C PRO A 310 41.93 11.04 4.26
N ALA A 311 41.77 9.72 4.15
CA ALA A 311 41.61 8.82 5.29
C ALA A 311 42.79 8.89 6.31
N GLU A 312 44.01 9.13 5.80
CA GLU A 312 45.27 9.22 6.55
C GLU A 312 45.55 10.63 7.09
N LYS A 313 44.78 11.63 6.68
CA LYS A 313 44.96 13.03 7.13
C LYS A 313 44.81 13.09 8.64
N LYS A 314 45.71 13.79 9.31
CA LYS A 314 45.65 13.99 10.76
C LYS A 314 44.54 14.96 11.10
N ILE A 315 43.89 14.75 12.24
CA ILE A 315 42.73 15.54 12.70
C ILE A 315 43.04 17.03 12.79
N HIS A 316 44.22 17.40 13.30
CA HIS A 316 44.62 18.81 13.43
C HIS A 316 44.89 19.52 12.09
N ASP A 317 45.04 18.79 11.00
CA ASP A 317 45.23 19.34 9.65
C ASP A 317 43.89 19.52 8.90
N ILE A 318 42.77 19.03 9.44
CA ILE A 318 41.47 19.14 8.79
C ILE A 318 40.93 20.56 8.89
N SER A 319 40.70 21.19 7.73
CA SER A 319 40.19 22.55 7.65
C SER A 319 38.70 22.63 8.10
N ARG A 320 38.25 23.85 8.39
CA ARG A 320 36.83 24.12 8.69
C ARG A 320 35.94 23.77 7.49
N GLU A 321 36.38 24.08 6.27
CA GLU A 321 35.67 23.82 5.02
C GLU A 321 35.49 22.33 4.80
N GLU A 322 36.55 21.53 4.96
CA GLU A 322 36.48 20.07 4.86
C GLU A 322 35.51 19.48 5.88
N ARG A 323 35.56 19.96 7.12
CA ARG A 323 34.64 19.53 8.17
C ARG A 323 33.19 19.90 7.85
N GLN A 324 32.93 21.10 7.33
CA GLN A 324 31.58 21.52 6.94
C GLN A 324 31.05 20.68 5.76
N TYR A 325 31.89 20.39 4.77
CA TYR A 325 31.54 19.49 3.66
C TYR A 325 31.15 18.10 4.18
N PHE A 326 31.90 17.57 5.14
CA PHE A 326 31.61 16.28 5.75
C PHE A 326 30.30 16.29 6.55
N ILE A 327 29.99 17.39 7.24
CA ILE A 327 28.70 17.61 7.90
C ILE A 327 27.55 17.62 6.88
N ASP A 328 27.75 18.33 5.78
CA ASP A 328 26.75 18.37 4.69
C ASP A 328 26.49 16.98 4.12
N LEU A 329 27.52 16.16 3.94
CA LEU A 329 27.38 14.78 3.53
C LEU A 329 26.58 13.94 4.56
N ILE A 330 26.82 14.11 5.84
CA ILE A 330 26.05 13.41 6.90
C ILE A 330 24.57 13.81 6.88
N LYS A 331 24.29 15.10 6.65
CA LYS A 331 22.93 15.66 6.63
C LYS A 331 22.19 15.44 5.31
N ALA A 332 22.92 15.10 4.24
CA ALA A 332 22.36 14.88 2.91
C ALA A 332 23.17 13.83 2.15
N PHE A 333 23.28 12.61 2.68
CA PHE A 333 23.93 11.48 2.01
C PHE A 333 23.18 11.18 0.70
N PRO A 334 23.83 11.36 -0.47
CA PRO A 334 23.15 11.35 -1.75
C PRO A 334 22.99 9.95 -2.31
N PHE A 335 21.94 9.71 -3.08
CA PHE A 335 21.83 8.62 -4.04
C PHE A 335 20.77 8.94 -5.10
N THR A 336 20.86 8.25 -6.24
CA THR A 336 19.97 8.46 -7.38
C THR A 336 19.06 7.25 -7.55
N ILE A 337 17.75 7.47 -7.57
CA ILE A 337 16.75 6.46 -7.84
C ILE A 337 16.57 6.33 -9.35
N THR A 338 16.81 5.13 -9.90
CA THR A 338 16.75 4.84 -11.34
C THR A 338 15.59 3.91 -11.72
N GLY A 339 14.92 3.33 -10.73
CA GLY A 339 13.84 2.39 -11.00
C GLY A 339 13.14 1.90 -9.73
N MET A 340 12.13 1.10 -9.94
CA MET A 340 11.34 0.44 -8.90
C MET A 340 11.45 -1.07 -9.02
N GLY A 341 11.15 -1.79 -7.93
CA GLY A 341 10.96 -3.23 -7.94
C GLY A 341 9.75 -3.65 -8.77
N GLU A 342 9.72 -4.92 -9.15
CA GLU A 342 8.67 -5.53 -9.95
C GLU A 342 7.57 -6.16 -9.06
N PHE A 343 6.52 -6.75 -9.67
CA PHE A 343 5.44 -7.42 -8.94
C PHE A 343 5.90 -8.54 -8.00
N LYS A 344 6.98 -9.26 -8.33
CA LYS A 344 7.57 -10.29 -7.45
C LYS A 344 8.11 -9.75 -6.13
N GLU A 345 8.42 -8.44 -6.08
CA GLU A 345 8.95 -7.75 -4.90
C GLU A 345 7.88 -6.88 -4.22
N ALA A 346 6.74 -6.68 -4.89
CA ALA A 346 5.66 -5.82 -4.43
C ALA A 346 4.97 -6.37 -3.18
N ILE A 347 4.73 -5.50 -2.21
CA ILE A 347 3.90 -5.84 -1.05
C ILE A 347 2.42 -5.82 -1.43
N ILE A 348 2.02 -4.85 -2.25
CA ILE A 348 0.64 -4.69 -2.73
C ILE A 348 0.61 -4.32 -4.23
N THR A 349 -0.58 -4.42 -4.80
CA THR A 349 -0.90 -3.95 -6.15
C THR A 349 -1.63 -2.61 -6.07
N ARG A 350 -1.20 -1.62 -6.85
CA ARG A 350 -1.94 -0.40 -7.10
C ARG A 350 -2.80 -0.57 -8.34
N GLY A 351 -3.98 0.05 -8.37
CA GLY A 351 -4.98 -0.15 -9.41
C GLY A 351 -5.86 -1.37 -9.12
N GLY A 352 -6.83 -1.64 -9.96
CA GLY A 352 -7.79 -2.73 -9.81
C GLY A 352 -9.17 -2.40 -10.34
N VAL A 353 -10.19 -3.07 -9.85
CA VAL A 353 -11.59 -2.80 -10.22
C VAL A 353 -11.95 -1.38 -9.79
N SER A 354 -12.36 -0.56 -10.78
CA SER A 354 -12.65 0.85 -10.55
C SER A 354 -13.75 1.03 -9.52
N VAL A 355 -13.47 1.77 -8.46
CA VAL A 355 -14.45 2.08 -7.40
C VAL A 355 -15.69 2.86 -7.93
N LYS A 356 -15.60 3.42 -9.14
CA LYS A 356 -16.75 4.06 -9.80
C LYS A 356 -17.83 3.07 -10.22
N GLU A 357 -17.45 1.80 -10.44
CA GLU A 357 -18.34 0.71 -10.78
C GLU A 357 -19.06 0.11 -9.53
N ILE A 358 -18.62 0.48 -8.34
CA ILE A 358 -19.01 -0.13 -7.07
C ILE A 358 -19.77 0.89 -6.20
N ASN A 359 -20.78 0.42 -5.49
CA ASN A 359 -21.51 1.21 -4.50
C ASN A 359 -20.68 1.30 -3.21
N PRO A 360 -20.28 2.50 -2.75
CA PRO A 360 -19.44 2.65 -1.56
C PRO A 360 -20.16 2.29 -0.23
N GLY A 361 -21.49 2.19 -0.25
CA GLY A 361 -22.30 1.83 0.93
C GLY A 361 -22.53 0.34 1.10
N THR A 362 -22.31 -0.47 0.03
CA THR A 362 -22.61 -1.91 0.05
C THR A 362 -21.50 -2.78 -0.53
N MET A 363 -20.51 -2.20 -1.17
CA MET A 363 -19.49 -2.90 -1.97
C MET A 363 -20.06 -3.69 -3.16
N GLU A 364 -21.33 -3.52 -3.50
CA GLU A 364 -22.00 -4.16 -4.64
C GLU A 364 -21.68 -3.45 -5.94
N SER A 365 -21.62 -4.21 -7.04
CA SER A 365 -21.54 -3.64 -8.39
C SER A 365 -22.79 -2.80 -8.71
N LYS A 366 -22.62 -1.63 -9.28
CA LYS A 366 -23.74 -0.80 -9.75
C LYS A 366 -24.47 -1.37 -10.98
N LYS A 367 -23.81 -2.30 -11.70
CA LYS A 367 -24.33 -2.87 -12.95
C LYS A 367 -24.95 -4.25 -12.78
N ILE A 368 -24.45 -5.03 -11.81
CA ILE A 368 -24.82 -6.44 -11.65
C ILE A 368 -25.19 -6.67 -10.19
N SER A 369 -26.45 -7.01 -9.96
CA SER A 369 -26.97 -7.32 -8.63
C SER A 369 -26.40 -8.64 -8.10
N GLY A 370 -26.07 -8.68 -6.81
CA GLY A 370 -25.47 -9.85 -6.16
C GLY A 370 -23.96 -9.99 -6.40
N LEU A 371 -23.31 -9.06 -7.12
CA LEU A 371 -21.86 -9.06 -7.33
C LEU A 371 -21.17 -8.05 -6.44
N TYR A 372 -20.32 -8.52 -5.53
CA TYR A 372 -19.60 -7.70 -4.55
C TYR A 372 -18.09 -7.81 -4.74
N PHE A 373 -17.36 -6.78 -4.33
CA PHE A 373 -15.90 -6.77 -4.35
C PHE A 373 -15.35 -6.31 -2.99
N ALA A 374 -14.28 -6.96 -2.51
CA ALA A 374 -13.66 -6.62 -1.24
C ALA A 374 -12.13 -6.73 -1.29
N GLY A 375 -11.46 -5.83 -0.58
CA GLY A 375 -10.00 -5.83 -0.45
C GLY A 375 -9.26 -5.35 -1.68
N GLU A 376 -8.04 -5.86 -1.87
CA GLU A 376 -7.04 -5.37 -2.82
C GLU A 376 -7.39 -5.57 -4.31
N VAL A 377 -8.44 -6.33 -4.61
CA VAL A 377 -8.98 -6.42 -5.99
C VAL A 377 -9.57 -5.09 -6.46
N LEU A 378 -9.99 -4.23 -5.53
CA LEU A 378 -10.47 -2.88 -5.80
C LEU A 378 -9.30 -1.92 -6.10
N ASP A 379 -9.56 -0.84 -6.85
CA ASP A 379 -8.60 0.26 -7.06
C ASP A 379 -8.45 1.10 -5.78
N LEU A 380 -7.88 0.45 -4.75
CA LEU A 380 -7.65 0.97 -3.41
C LEU A 380 -6.25 0.52 -2.95
N ASP A 381 -5.41 1.46 -2.56
CA ASP A 381 -4.10 1.19 -2.00
C ASP A 381 -3.70 2.21 -0.94
N ALA A 382 -2.85 1.79 -0.03
CA ALA A 382 -2.36 2.60 1.08
C ALA A 382 -0.85 2.39 1.29
N VAL A 383 -0.23 3.28 2.05
CA VAL A 383 1.17 3.12 2.49
C VAL A 383 1.33 1.94 3.43
N THR A 384 2.57 1.63 3.83
CA THR A 384 2.86 0.61 4.86
C THR A 384 2.29 1.02 6.21
N GLY A 385 1.91 0.04 7.06
CA GLY A 385 1.47 0.34 8.43
C GLY A 385 0.22 -0.43 8.89
N GLY A 386 -0.26 -1.41 8.14
CA GLY A 386 -1.47 -2.19 8.44
C GLY A 386 -2.72 -1.71 7.68
N TYR A 387 -2.61 -0.58 7.00
CA TYR A 387 -3.73 0.08 6.31
C TYR A 387 -4.35 -0.76 5.19
N ASN A 388 -3.55 -1.49 4.41
CA ASN A 388 -4.07 -2.32 3.30
C ASN A 388 -4.90 -3.51 3.82
N LEU A 389 -4.54 -4.09 4.96
CA LEU A 389 -5.38 -5.09 5.60
C LEU A 389 -6.63 -4.47 6.23
N GLN A 390 -6.54 -3.25 6.78
CA GLN A 390 -7.73 -2.53 7.25
C GLN A 390 -8.73 -2.29 6.12
N ILE A 391 -8.27 -1.89 4.92
CA ILE A 391 -9.13 -1.80 3.72
C ILE A 391 -9.83 -3.13 3.47
N ALA A 392 -9.07 -4.24 3.50
CA ALA A 392 -9.63 -5.57 3.24
C ALA A 392 -10.68 -5.97 4.26
N TRP A 393 -10.41 -5.79 5.56
CA TRP A 393 -11.36 -6.11 6.63
C TRP A 393 -12.65 -5.28 6.53
N SER A 394 -12.51 -3.95 6.41
CA SER A 394 -13.65 -3.04 6.40
C SER A 394 -14.53 -3.22 5.16
N THR A 395 -13.94 -3.41 3.98
CA THR A 395 -14.70 -3.62 2.75
C THR A 395 -15.38 -5.00 2.73
N ALA A 396 -14.71 -6.04 3.25
CA ALA A 396 -15.31 -7.37 3.35
C ALA A 396 -16.48 -7.39 4.35
N TYR A 397 -16.33 -6.72 5.50
CA TYR A 397 -17.40 -6.58 6.48
C TYR A 397 -18.61 -5.89 5.88
N LEU A 398 -18.41 -4.75 5.20
CA LEU A 398 -19.51 -3.99 4.58
C LEU A 398 -20.20 -4.79 3.47
N ALA A 399 -19.46 -5.51 2.64
CA ALA A 399 -20.01 -6.40 1.62
C ALA A 399 -20.89 -7.50 2.26
N ALA A 400 -20.40 -8.14 3.32
CA ALA A 400 -21.15 -9.20 4.01
C ALA A 400 -22.43 -8.67 4.68
N GLN A 401 -22.40 -7.46 5.25
CA GLN A 401 -23.59 -6.84 5.84
C GLN A 401 -24.66 -6.47 4.80
N ALA A 402 -24.26 -6.23 3.56
CA ALA A 402 -25.18 -5.85 2.48
C ALA A 402 -25.86 -7.05 1.81
N ILE A 403 -25.35 -8.27 2.01
CA ILE A 403 -25.97 -9.51 1.50
C ILE A 403 -27.07 -9.91 2.50
N GLN A 404 -28.31 -9.83 2.06
CA GLN A 404 -29.50 -10.19 2.84
C GLN A 404 -30.08 -11.51 2.34
#